data_45534c35ed9144f824cfafcae30157ad
#
_entry.id   45534c35ed9144f824cfafcae30157ad
#
_cell.length_a   1.000
_cell.length_b   1.000
_cell.length_c   1.000
_cell.angle_alpha   90.00
_cell.angle_beta   90.00
_cell.angle_gamma   90.00
#
_symmetry.space_group_name_H-M   'P 1'
#
loop_
_entity.id
_entity.type
_entity.pdbx_description
1 polymer ?
#
loop_
_entity_poly.entity_id
_entity_poly.type
_entity_poly.pdbx_seq_one_letter_code
_entity_poly.pdbx_strand_id
1 'polypeptide(L)'
;MGKVRIVTDSSAHFLDPSVIDRYDIKVVPLSIRLGDQSFREGAELDADAFFKLADPVNPSVTVTAPGSEAFSALYSRLSRQTDQILSIHMSRQLNPVWDQARAASKSLLGRCAIEVLDSQTTSVGLALLVEEVAK
;
A
#
# COMPACT_ATOMS: atom_id res chain seq x y z
N MET A 1 -4.08 -21.96 -13.16
CA MET A 1 -4.14 -21.12 -11.93
C MET A 1 -2.86 -20.31 -11.81
N GLY A 2 -2.96 -19.00 -11.78
CA GLY A 2 -1.82 -18.13 -11.56
C GLY A 2 -1.38 -18.13 -10.09
N LYS A 3 -0.13 -17.73 -9.84
CA LYS A 3 0.35 -17.47 -8.49
C LYS A 3 -0.43 -16.30 -7.88
N VAL A 4 -0.83 -16.41 -6.61
CA VAL A 4 -1.44 -15.30 -5.88
C VAL A 4 -0.51 -14.10 -5.88
N ARG A 5 -1.02 -12.93 -6.23
CA ARG A 5 -0.26 -11.67 -6.17
C ARG A 5 -0.56 -10.92 -4.88
N ILE A 6 0.49 -10.47 -4.22
CA ILE A 6 0.39 -9.76 -2.95
C ILE A 6 0.50 -8.25 -3.21
N VAL A 7 -0.44 -7.51 -2.64
CA VAL A 7 -0.48 -6.05 -2.67
C VAL A 7 -0.53 -5.52 -1.25
N THR A 8 0.19 -4.47 -0.97
CA THR A 8 0.14 -3.73 0.29
C THR A 8 0.27 -2.24 0.03
N ASP A 9 0.32 -1.44 1.07
CA ASP A 9 0.54 0.00 0.98
C ASP A 9 1.89 0.41 1.61
N SER A 10 2.28 1.65 1.38
CA SER A 10 3.58 2.17 1.80
C SER A 10 3.73 2.38 3.30
N SER A 11 2.68 2.20 4.10
CA SER A 11 2.80 2.19 5.57
C SER A 11 3.53 0.94 6.08
N ALA A 12 3.65 -0.12 5.27
CA ALA A 12 4.42 -1.30 5.61
C ALA A 12 5.93 -0.98 5.63
N HIS A 13 6.55 -1.13 6.79
CA HIS A 13 7.98 -0.91 6.97
C HIS A 13 8.72 -2.24 7.01
N PHE A 14 9.26 -2.65 5.85
CA PHE A 14 10.03 -3.89 5.73
C PHE A 14 11.44 -3.70 6.30
N LEU A 15 11.79 -4.53 7.29
CA LEU A 15 13.14 -4.52 7.89
C LEU A 15 14.20 -4.98 6.89
N ASP A 16 13.85 -5.89 5.99
CA ASP A 16 14.63 -6.27 4.81
C ASP A 16 13.87 -5.85 3.55
N PRO A 17 14.20 -4.71 2.92
CA PRO A 17 13.51 -4.24 1.73
C PRO A 17 13.58 -5.21 0.53
N SER A 18 14.58 -6.10 0.50
CA SER A 18 14.71 -7.09 -0.58
C SER A 18 13.55 -8.10 -0.65
N VAL A 19 12.77 -8.22 0.43
CA VAL A 19 11.55 -9.02 0.50
C VAL A 19 10.54 -8.60 -0.58
N ILE A 20 10.44 -7.30 -0.85
CA ILE A 20 9.51 -6.74 -1.85
C ILE A 20 9.80 -7.35 -3.23
N ASP A 21 11.07 -7.32 -3.65
CA ASP A 21 11.47 -7.87 -4.94
C ASP A 21 11.44 -9.40 -4.95
N ARG A 22 11.90 -10.02 -3.86
CA ARG A 22 11.94 -11.49 -3.72
C ARG A 22 10.59 -12.16 -3.91
N TYR A 23 9.54 -11.56 -3.39
CA TYR A 23 8.18 -12.08 -3.47
C TYR A 23 7.28 -11.33 -4.47
N ASP A 24 7.84 -10.37 -5.21
CA ASP A 24 7.10 -9.53 -6.17
C ASP A 24 5.88 -8.83 -5.53
N ILE A 25 6.07 -8.32 -4.30
CA ILE A 25 5.05 -7.58 -3.56
C ILE A 25 4.83 -6.22 -4.22
N LYS A 26 3.58 -5.86 -4.47
CA LYS A 26 3.23 -4.54 -5.01
C LYS A 26 2.85 -3.61 -3.88
N VAL A 27 3.54 -2.48 -3.81
CA VAL A 27 3.33 -1.45 -2.79
C VAL A 27 2.64 -0.25 -3.42
N VAL A 28 1.47 0.11 -2.90
CA VAL A 28 0.73 1.30 -3.34
C VAL A 28 1.09 2.46 -2.41
N PRO A 29 1.68 3.54 -2.93
CA PRO A 29 2.16 4.63 -2.08
C PRO A 29 1.01 5.50 -1.56
N LEU A 30 1.04 5.82 -0.25
CA LEU A 30 0.26 6.89 0.33
C LEU A 30 0.83 8.24 -0.15
N SER A 31 0.02 9.27 -0.05
CA SER A 31 0.43 10.65 -0.33
C SER A 31 0.78 11.36 0.97
N ILE A 32 1.98 11.95 1.04
CA ILE A 32 2.41 12.80 2.15
C ILE A 32 2.45 14.23 1.68
N ARG A 33 1.72 15.09 2.36
CA ARG A 33 1.75 16.54 2.13
C ARG A 33 2.51 17.24 3.25
N LEU A 34 3.52 18.01 2.86
CA LEU A 34 4.31 18.88 3.73
C LEU A 34 4.11 20.33 3.28
N GLY A 35 3.32 21.09 4.03
CA GLY A 35 2.92 22.44 3.59
C GLY A 35 2.21 22.41 2.25
N ASP A 36 2.79 23.05 1.23
CA ASP A 36 2.24 23.09 -0.13
C ASP A 36 2.76 21.99 -1.07
N GLN A 37 3.69 21.16 -0.61
CA GLN A 37 4.28 20.09 -1.41
C GLN A 37 3.65 18.75 -1.08
N SER A 38 3.41 17.94 -2.11
CA SER A 38 2.88 16.57 -1.99
C SER A 38 3.84 15.57 -2.61
N PHE A 39 4.02 14.44 -1.92
CA PHE A 39 4.95 13.38 -2.30
C PHE A 39 4.28 12.01 -2.20
N ARG A 40 4.71 11.07 -3.04
CA ARG A 40 4.38 9.65 -2.88
C ARG A 40 5.35 9.02 -1.89
N GLU A 41 4.84 8.50 -0.79
CA GLU A 41 5.63 7.88 0.26
C GLU A 41 6.46 6.71 -0.27
N GLY A 42 7.74 6.68 0.08
CA GLY A 42 8.68 5.65 -0.34
C GLY A 42 9.17 5.76 -1.78
N ALA A 43 8.40 6.37 -2.67
CA ALA A 43 8.79 6.57 -4.07
C ALA A 43 9.47 7.93 -4.31
N GLU A 44 8.96 8.99 -3.68
CA GLU A 44 9.43 10.37 -3.84
C GLU A 44 9.95 10.96 -2.53
N LEU A 45 9.55 10.39 -1.39
CA LEU A 45 9.93 10.85 -0.06
C LEU A 45 10.20 9.64 0.85
N ASP A 46 11.44 9.45 1.24
CA ASP A 46 11.84 8.52 2.29
C ASP A 46 11.86 9.20 3.68
N ALA A 47 12.11 8.42 4.73
CA ALA A 47 12.12 8.92 6.10
C ALA A 47 13.17 10.02 6.33
N ASP A 48 14.36 9.87 5.77
CA ASP A 48 15.44 10.86 5.94
C ASP A 48 15.10 12.18 5.25
N ALA A 49 14.57 12.13 4.04
CA ALA A 49 14.11 13.31 3.31
C ALA A 49 12.91 13.97 4.02
N PHE A 50 11.98 13.16 4.56
CA PHE A 50 10.85 13.66 5.36
C PHE A 50 11.35 14.50 6.54
N PHE A 51 12.25 13.97 7.38
CA PHE A 51 12.73 14.68 8.56
C PHE A 51 13.59 15.91 8.22
N LYS A 52 14.20 15.96 7.03
CA LYS A 52 14.91 17.16 6.56
C LYS A 52 13.98 18.26 6.08
N LEU A 53 12.82 17.89 5.51
CA LEU A 53 11.86 18.85 4.95
C LEU A 53 10.79 19.28 5.95
N ALA A 54 10.47 18.45 6.94
CA ALA A 54 9.47 18.76 7.95
C ALA A 54 9.97 19.89 8.86
N ASP A 55 9.12 20.92 9.05
CA ASP A 55 9.39 21.98 10.01
C ASP A 55 9.31 21.41 11.44
N PRO A 56 10.42 21.45 12.22
CA PRO A 56 10.42 20.89 13.57
C PRO A 56 9.56 21.69 14.57
N VAL A 57 9.26 22.95 14.26
CA VAL A 57 8.50 23.86 15.16
C VAL A 57 7.01 23.81 14.85
N ASN A 58 6.64 23.69 13.58
CA ASN A 58 5.24 23.68 13.15
C ASN A 58 5.05 22.72 11.97
N PRO A 59 5.10 21.42 12.22
CA PRO A 59 4.97 20.43 11.16
C PRO A 59 3.53 20.38 10.63
N SER A 60 3.32 20.92 9.43
CA SER A 60 2.06 20.74 8.70
C SER A 60 2.16 19.50 7.83
N VAL A 61 1.80 18.35 8.39
CA VAL A 61 1.87 17.06 7.72
C VAL A 61 0.47 16.47 7.57
N THR A 62 0.13 16.07 6.35
CA THR A 62 -1.10 15.32 6.09
C THR A 62 -0.76 14.06 5.30
N VAL A 63 -1.25 12.92 5.76
CA VAL A 63 -1.10 11.62 5.07
C VAL A 63 -2.45 11.21 4.52
N THR A 64 -2.50 10.98 3.22
CA THR A 64 -3.74 10.66 2.51
C THR A 64 -3.63 9.28 1.85
N ALA A 65 -4.70 8.48 1.98
CA ALA A 65 -4.80 7.20 1.29
C ALA A 65 -4.67 7.39 -0.23
N PRO A 66 -4.10 6.41 -0.95
CA PRO A 66 -4.23 6.36 -2.39
C PRO A 66 -5.72 6.32 -2.78
N GLY A 67 -6.09 7.00 -3.84
CA GLY A 67 -7.46 6.92 -4.37
C GLY A 67 -7.76 5.53 -4.92
N SER A 68 -9.06 5.21 -5.05
CA SER A 68 -9.50 3.93 -5.63
C SER A 68 -9.00 3.71 -7.07
N GLU A 69 -8.72 4.79 -7.79
CA GLU A 69 -8.17 4.74 -9.16
C GLU A 69 -6.78 4.09 -9.20
N ALA A 70 -5.92 4.39 -8.22
CA ALA A 70 -4.58 3.79 -8.13
C ALA A 70 -4.67 2.27 -7.93
N PHE A 71 -5.58 1.82 -7.06
CA PHE A 71 -5.86 0.40 -6.87
C PHE A 71 -6.49 -0.25 -8.09
N SER A 72 -7.47 0.41 -8.72
CA SER A 72 -8.11 -0.11 -9.94
C SER A 72 -7.11 -0.31 -11.07
N ALA A 73 -6.20 0.64 -11.29
CA ALA A 73 -5.14 0.53 -12.30
C ALA A 73 -4.19 -0.63 -11.99
N LEU A 74 -3.78 -0.79 -10.72
CA LEU A 74 -2.90 -1.87 -10.30
C LEU A 74 -3.59 -3.24 -10.44
N TYR A 75 -4.81 -3.39 -9.92
CA TYR A 75 -5.55 -4.64 -9.98
C TYR A 75 -5.86 -5.05 -11.43
N SER A 76 -6.23 -4.10 -12.30
CA SER A 76 -6.44 -4.37 -13.72
C SER A 76 -5.16 -4.86 -14.41
N ARG A 77 -4.01 -4.31 -14.05
CA ARG A 77 -2.72 -4.77 -14.58
C ARG A 77 -2.38 -6.19 -14.09
N LEU A 78 -2.57 -6.45 -12.78
CA LEU A 78 -2.27 -7.75 -12.19
C LEU A 78 -3.24 -8.83 -12.67
N SER A 79 -4.52 -8.53 -12.90
CA SER A 79 -5.52 -9.48 -13.37
C SER A 79 -5.25 -10.06 -14.77
N ARG A 80 -4.30 -9.48 -15.51
CA ARG A 80 -3.80 -10.04 -16.77
C ARG A 80 -2.77 -11.16 -16.56
N GLN A 81 -2.25 -11.30 -15.34
CA GLN A 81 -1.17 -12.22 -14.98
C GLN A 81 -1.63 -13.28 -13.98
N THR A 82 -2.71 -13.02 -13.26
CA THR A 82 -3.26 -13.90 -12.24
C THR A 82 -4.77 -13.74 -12.13
N ASP A 83 -5.41 -14.77 -11.64
CA ASP A 83 -6.83 -14.77 -11.25
C ASP A 83 -7.05 -14.56 -9.74
N GLN A 84 -5.96 -14.35 -8.96
CA GLN A 84 -6.01 -14.22 -7.51
C GLN A 84 -5.09 -13.11 -7.01
N ILE A 85 -5.65 -12.15 -6.27
CA ILE A 85 -4.93 -11.06 -5.63
C ILE A 85 -5.31 -11.02 -4.15
N LEU A 86 -4.31 -10.95 -3.29
CA LEU A 86 -4.47 -10.67 -1.86
C LEU A 86 -3.88 -9.30 -1.55
N SER A 87 -4.74 -8.38 -1.11
CA SER A 87 -4.39 -6.98 -0.85
C SER A 87 -4.53 -6.70 0.64
N ILE A 88 -3.39 -6.50 1.33
CA ILE A 88 -3.32 -6.40 2.79
C ILE A 88 -2.90 -4.98 3.15
N HIS A 89 -3.73 -4.29 3.91
CA HIS A 89 -3.55 -2.87 4.20
C HIS A 89 -3.52 -2.54 5.68
N MET A 90 -2.99 -1.34 5.96
CA MET A 90 -2.99 -0.78 7.30
C MET A 90 -4.39 -0.71 7.90
N SER A 91 -4.46 -0.62 9.21
CA SER A 91 -5.72 -0.52 9.95
C SER A 91 -6.61 0.60 9.42
N ARG A 92 -7.87 0.28 9.14
CA ARG A 92 -8.93 1.23 8.76
C ARG A 92 -9.15 2.33 9.80
N GLN A 93 -8.82 2.06 11.05
CA GLN A 93 -8.94 3.03 12.14
C GLN A 93 -7.88 4.14 12.05
N LEU A 94 -6.77 3.89 11.34
CA LEU A 94 -5.70 4.86 11.17
C LEU A 94 -5.86 5.67 9.87
N ASN A 95 -6.23 5.01 8.79
CA ASN A 95 -6.39 5.65 7.48
C ASN A 95 -7.27 4.78 6.57
N PRO A 96 -8.12 5.36 5.69
CA PRO A 96 -9.09 4.61 4.89
C PRO A 96 -8.50 3.91 3.64
N VAL A 97 -7.27 3.40 3.71
CA VAL A 97 -6.62 2.69 2.59
C VAL A 97 -7.41 1.45 2.18
N TRP A 98 -7.85 0.64 3.17
CA TRP A 98 -8.67 -0.54 2.92
C TRP A 98 -9.95 -0.20 2.16
N ASP A 99 -10.61 0.89 2.53
CA ASP A 99 -11.88 1.30 1.90
C ASP A 99 -11.68 1.62 0.41
N GLN A 100 -10.58 2.27 0.05
CA GLN A 100 -10.22 2.58 -1.34
C GLN A 100 -9.89 1.31 -2.13
N ALA A 101 -9.11 0.41 -1.55
CA ALA A 101 -8.77 -0.88 -2.15
C ALA A 101 -10.02 -1.75 -2.35
N ARG A 102 -10.90 -1.78 -1.35
CA ARG A 102 -12.16 -2.53 -1.41
C ARG A 102 -13.11 -1.99 -2.49
N ALA A 103 -13.23 -0.68 -2.61
CA ALA A 103 -14.01 -0.05 -3.66
C ALA A 103 -13.48 -0.44 -5.05
N ALA A 104 -12.17 -0.40 -5.24
CA ALA A 104 -11.51 -0.76 -6.51
C ALA A 104 -11.71 -2.24 -6.88
N SER A 105 -11.70 -3.15 -5.89
CA SER A 105 -11.82 -4.60 -6.14
C SER A 105 -13.16 -4.97 -6.80
N LYS A 106 -14.21 -4.19 -6.56
CA LYS A 106 -15.55 -4.45 -7.09
C LYS A 106 -15.61 -4.40 -8.63
N SER A 107 -14.75 -3.61 -9.26
CA SER A 107 -14.72 -3.46 -10.72
C SER A 107 -14.23 -4.72 -11.46
N LEU A 108 -13.59 -5.66 -10.73
CA LEU A 108 -13.04 -6.89 -11.29
C LEU A 108 -13.79 -8.15 -10.82
N LEU A 109 -14.97 -7.98 -10.21
CA LEU A 109 -15.81 -9.11 -9.80
C LEU A 109 -16.10 -10.04 -11.00
N GLY A 110 -15.88 -11.33 -10.79
CA GLY A 110 -16.06 -12.36 -11.83
C GLY A 110 -14.88 -12.52 -12.80
N ARG A 111 -13.87 -11.65 -12.73
CA ARG A 111 -12.64 -11.72 -13.57
C ARG A 111 -11.41 -12.14 -12.78
N CYS A 112 -11.28 -11.61 -11.58
CA CYS A 112 -10.18 -11.88 -10.68
C CYS A 112 -10.71 -11.91 -9.25
N ALA A 113 -10.34 -12.91 -8.50
CA ALA A 113 -10.65 -12.99 -7.07
C ALA A 113 -9.71 -12.05 -6.31
N ILE A 114 -10.24 -10.96 -5.80
CA ILE A 114 -9.46 -9.99 -5.03
C ILE A 114 -9.98 -9.97 -3.59
N GLU A 115 -9.18 -10.49 -2.68
CA GLU A 115 -9.44 -10.37 -1.24
C GLU A 115 -8.72 -9.16 -0.68
N VAL A 116 -9.42 -8.30 0.03
CA VAL A 116 -8.88 -7.09 0.64
C VAL A 116 -8.98 -7.23 2.16
N LEU A 117 -7.84 -7.31 2.83
CA LEU A 117 -7.74 -7.51 4.26
C LEU A 117 -7.37 -6.22 5.00
N ASP A 118 -8.09 -5.94 6.09
CA ASP A 118 -7.68 -4.99 7.11
C ASP A 118 -6.74 -5.71 8.09
N SER A 119 -5.46 -5.34 8.09
CA SER A 119 -4.46 -5.97 8.95
C SER A 119 -4.62 -5.62 10.42
N GLN A 120 -5.39 -4.57 10.75
CA GLN A 120 -5.54 -4.01 12.08
C GLN A 120 -4.21 -3.55 12.73
N THR A 121 -3.20 -3.30 11.91
CA THR A 121 -1.86 -2.86 12.29
C THR A 121 -1.29 -1.89 11.26
N THR A 122 -0.02 -1.54 11.39
CA THR A 122 0.72 -0.69 10.46
C THR A 122 2.22 -0.93 10.62
N SER A 123 3.05 -0.26 9.84
CA SER A 123 4.51 -0.22 9.97
C SER A 123 5.15 -1.62 9.92
N VAL A 124 5.99 -1.95 10.87
CA VAL A 124 6.68 -3.27 10.94
C VAL A 124 5.68 -4.41 11.10
N GLY A 125 4.62 -4.22 11.88
CA GLY A 125 3.57 -5.24 12.08
C GLY A 125 2.89 -5.61 10.77
N LEU A 126 2.54 -4.62 9.95
CA LEU A 126 1.99 -4.85 8.61
C LEU A 126 3.00 -5.56 7.70
N ALA A 127 4.25 -5.10 7.70
CA ALA A 127 5.30 -5.69 6.86
C ALA A 127 5.57 -7.16 7.21
N LEU A 128 5.63 -7.51 8.50
CA LEU A 128 5.80 -8.89 8.95
C LEU A 128 4.65 -9.80 8.51
N LEU A 129 3.41 -9.30 8.62
CA LEU A 129 2.24 -10.04 8.15
C LEU A 129 2.30 -10.27 6.64
N VAL A 130 2.61 -9.24 5.87
CA VAL A 130 2.72 -9.31 4.40
C VAL A 130 3.83 -10.27 3.98
N GLU A 131 4.98 -10.20 4.64
CA GLU A 131 6.11 -11.10 4.38
C GLU A 131 5.75 -12.57 4.67
N GLU A 132 5.10 -12.82 5.80
CA GLU A 132 4.72 -14.19 6.19
C GLU A 132 3.73 -14.81 5.20
N VAL A 133 2.78 -14.03 4.72
CA VAL A 133 1.80 -14.48 3.72
C VAL A 133 2.43 -14.68 2.33
N ALA A 134 3.49 -13.94 2.01
CA ALA A 134 4.17 -14.03 0.71
C ALA A 134 5.10 -15.24 0.58
N LYS A 135 5.51 -15.88 1.69
CA LYS A 135 6.30 -17.12 1.72
C LYS A 135 5.50 -18.32 1.25
#